data_117e8754a15fa995c201d1b6a8c16b9c
#
_entry.id   117e8754a15fa995c201d1b6a8c16b9c
#
_cell.length_a   1.000
_cell.length_b   1.000
_cell.length_c   1.000
_cell.angle_alpha   90.00
_cell.angle_beta   90.00
_cell.angle_gamma   90.00
#
_symmetry.space_group_name_H-M   'P 1'
#
loop_
_entity.id
_entity.type
_entity.pdbx_description
1 polymer ?
#
loop_
_entity_poly.entity_id
_entity_poly.type
_entity_poly.pdbx_seq_one_letter_code
_entity_poly.pdbx_strand_id
1 'polypeptide(L)'
;MKERKFGRVINVASAHGLVASPFKSAYVAAKHGVVGLTKVTALEGAEFNVTANAICPGYVWTPLVEKQIDDQAKAHKISREQVIRDVLLVNQPNKKFATVEEMGALAAFLSSDLAASITGTALPVDGGWTAH
;
A
#
# COMPACT_ATOMS: atom_id res chain seq x y z
N MET A 1 -17.34 -14.12 -10.07
CA MET A 1 -17.42 -14.05 -8.61
C MET A 1 -18.87 -14.02 -8.11
N LYS A 2 -19.72 -13.11 -8.56
CA LYS A 2 -21.12 -13.01 -8.10
C LYS A 2 -21.90 -14.32 -8.25
N GLU A 3 -21.88 -14.96 -9.41
CA GLU A 3 -22.56 -16.25 -9.67
C GLU A 3 -22.10 -17.37 -8.74
N ARG A 4 -20.79 -17.43 -8.44
CA ARG A 4 -20.21 -18.45 -7.54
C ARG A 4 -20.39 -18.12 -6.06
N LYS A 5 -20.93 -16.94 -5.74
CA LYS A 5 -21.06 -16.40 -4.37
C LYS A 5 -19.76 -16.49 -3.58
N PHE A 6 -18.65 -16.19 -4.24
CA PHE A 6 -17.32 -16.14 -3.65
C PHE A 6 -16.38 -15.28 -4.49
N GLY A 7 -15.66 -14.40 -3.83
CA GLY A 7 -14.58 -13.63 -4.42
C GLY A 7 -13.80 -12.82 -3.38
N ARG A 8 -12.52 -12.63 -3.68
CA ARG A 8 -11.60 -11.79 -2.87
C ARG A 8 -10.84 -10.91 -3.84
N VAL A 9 -11.10 -9.61 -3.80
CA VAL A 9 -10.41 -8.60 -4.60
C VAL A 9 -9.43 -7.87 -3.68
N ILE A 10 -8.17 -7.87 -4.04
CA ILE A 10 -7.12 -7.19 -3.30
C ILE A 10 -6.41 -6.23 -4.24
N ASN A 11 -6.58 -4.95 -4.02
CA ASN A 11 -5.91 -3.90 -4.77
C ASN A 11 -4.66 -3.45 -4.02
N VAL A 12 -3.53 -3.35 -4.72
CA VAL A 12 -2.32 -2.76 -4.16
C VAL A 12 -2.31 -1.27 -4.48
N ALA A 13 -2.70 -0.47 -3.47
CA ALA A 13 -2.68 0.99 -3.57
C ALA A 13 -1.31 1.57 -3.15
N SER A 14 -1.28 2.39 -2.12
CA SER A 14 -0.08 3.02 -1.53
C SER A 14 -0.52 3.80 -0.28
N ALA A 15 0.39 4.15 0.61
CA ALA A 15 0.17 5.22 1.60
C ALA A 15 -0.33 6.51 0.93
N HIS A 16 0.12 6.79 -0.32
CA HIS A 16 -0.40 7.88 -1.15
C HIS A 16 -1.84 7.69 -1.68
N GLY A 17 -2.51 6.64 -1.31
CA GLY A 17 -3.96 6.51 -1.45
C GLY A 17 -4.74 7.06 -0.25
N LEU A 18 -4.03 7.41 0.83
CA LEU A 18 -4.57 7.90 2.09
C LEU A 18 -4.07 9.32 2.42
N VAL A 19 -2.84 9.65 2.04
CA VAL A 19 -2.19 10.96 2.22
C VAL A 19 -1.56 11.43 0.92
N ALA A 20 -1.12 12.68 0.88
CA ALA A 20 -0.48 13.27 -0.29
C ALA A 20 0.98 13.67 -0.01
N SER A 21 1.74 13.85 -1.08
CA SER A 21 3.06 14.48 -1.07
C SER A 21 3.20 15.43 -2.25
N PRO A 22 3.93 16.54 -2.11
CA PRO A 22 4.16 17.47 -3.21
C PRO A 22 4.79 16.78 -4.43
N PHE A 23 4.49 17.31 -5.59
CA PHE A 23 5.05 16.87 -6.89
C PHE A 23 4.69 15.45 -7.33
N LYS A 24 3.62 14.86 -6.76
CA LYS A 24 3.12 13.52 -7.08
C LYS A 24 1.64 13.50 -7.45
N SER A 25 1.12 14.58 -8.05
CA SER A 25 -0.32 14.74 -8.31
C SER A 25 -0.95 13.57 -9.05
N ALA A 26 -0.38 13.14 -10.17
CA ALA A 26 -0.91 12.02 -10.96
C ALA A 26 -0.89 10.69 -10.17
N TYR A 27 0.21 10.41 -9.47
CA TYR A 27 0.33 9.20 -8.65
C TYR A 27 -0.66 9.19 -7.47
N VAL A 28 -0.75 10.31 -6.75
CA VAL A 28 -1.67 10.46 -5.62
C VAL A 28 -3.12 10.33 -6.09
N ALA A 29 -3.49 11.00 -7.18
CA ALA A 29 -4.83 10.88 -7.76
C ALA A 29 -5.16 9.43 -8.14
N ALA A 30 -4.25 8.73 -8.81
CA ALA A 30 -4.43 7.33 -9.19
C ALA A 30 -4.61 6.42 -7.96
N LYS A 31 -3.80 6.60 -6.91
CA LYS A 31 -3.85 5.75 -5.72
C LYS A 31 -5.06 6.03 -4.83
N HIS A 32 -5.52 7.29 -4.73
CA HIS A 32 -6.81 7.62 -4.13
C HIS A 32 -7.97 7.03 -4.93
N GLY A 33 -7.90 7.07 -6.26
CA GLY A 33 -8.89 6.45 -7.14
C GLY A 33 -9.01 4.94 -6.93
N VAL A 34 -7.90 4.23 -6.76
CA VAL A 34 -7.89 2.79 -6.44
C VAL A 34 -8.58 2.50 -5.10
N VAL A 35 -8.35 3.33 -4.07
CA VAL A 35 -9.04 3.19 -2.78
C VAL A 35 -10.54 3.43 -2.93
N GLY A 36 -10.94 4.45 -3.70
CA GLY A 36 -12.34 4.71 -4.03
C GLY A 36 -12.99 3.54 -4.77
N LEU A 37 -12.34 3.03 -5.83
CA LEU A 37 -12.79 1.86 -6.58
C LEU A 37 -12.96 0.64 -5.67
N THR A 38 -12.04 0.42 -4.74
CA THR A 38 -12.12 -0.68 -3.77
C THR A 38 -13.41 -0.62 -2.95
N LYS A 39 -13.78 0.56 -2.48
CA LYS A 39 -15.03 0.76 -1.70
C LYS A 39 -16.26 0.46 -2.53
N VAL A 40 -16.32 0.93 -3.77
CA VAL A 40 -17.45 0.65 -4.68
C VAL A 40 -17.55 -0.84 -4.93
N THR A 41 -16.44 -1.49 -5.27
CA THR A 41 -16.40 -2.95 -5.52
C THR A 41 -16.87 -3.75 -4.28
N ALA A 42 -16.49 -3.31 -3.08
CA ALA A 42 -16.92 -3.93 -1.83
C ALA A 42 -18.44 -3.83 -1.65
N LEU A 43 -19.03 -2.65 -1.86
CA LEU A 43 -20.48 -2.45 -1.75
C LEU A 43 -21.26 -3.28 -2.77
N GLU A 44 -20.80 -3.31 -4.01
CA GLU A 44 -21.45 -4.07 -5.10
C GLU A 44 -21.28 -5.59 -4.95
N GLY A 45 -20.29 -6.04 -4.19
CA GLY A 45 -19.94 -7.44 -3.97
C GLY A 45 -20.54 -8.05 -2.70
N ALA A 46 -20.95 -7.23 -1.74
CA ALA A 46 -21.23 -7.63 -0.37
C ALA A 46 -22.26 -8.77 -0.26
N GLU A 47 -23.40 -8.68 -0.93
CA GLU A 47 -24.46 -9.69 -0.91
C GLU A 47 -24.07 -11.01 -1.60
N PHE A 48 -22.95 -11.01 -2.34
CA PHE A 48 -22.47 -12.16 -3.10
C PHE A 48 -21.26 -12.85 -2.44
N ASN A 49 -20.96 -12.54 -1.18
CA ASN A 49 -19.76 -13.02 -0.50
C ASN A 49 -18.46 -12.68 -1.28
N VAL A 50 -18.45 -11.49 -1.89
CA VAL A 50 -17.27 -10.94 -2.56
C VAL A 50 -16.74 -9.77 -1.72
N THR A 51 -15.51 -9.89 -1.23
CA THR A 51 -14.85 -8.80 -0.52
C THR A 51 -13.87 -8.06 -1.44
N ALA A 52 -13.67 -6.79 -1.19
CA ALA A 52 -12.67 -5.98 -1.87
C ALA A 52 -11.96 -5.08 -0.86
N ASN A 53 -10.62 -5.19 -0.80
CA ASN A 53 -9.80 -4.44 0.12
C ASN A 53 -8.57 -3.87 -0.60
N ALA A 54 -8.03 -2.78 -0.10
CA ALA A 54 -6.81 -2.18 -0.60
C ALA A 54 -5.68 -2.32 0.43
N ILE A 55 -4.53 -2.83 0.00
CA ILE A 55 -3.28 -2.76 0.77
C ILE A 55 -2.60 -1.44 0.40
N CYS A 56 -2.22 -0.66 1.39
CA CYS A 56 -1.61 0.66 1.24
C CYS A 56 -0.18 0.67 1.80
N PRO A 57 0.81 0.16 1.05
CA PRO A 57 2.18 0.14 1.51
C PRO A 57 2.78 1.54 1.61
N GLY A 58 3.65 1.76 2.60
CA GLY A 58 4.68 2.77 2.55
C GLY A 58 5.82 2.34 1.63
N TYR A 59 7.06 2.56 2.05
CA TYR A 59 8.21 2.05 1.32
C TYR A 59 8.44 0.57 1.62
N VAL A 60 8.45 -0.24 0.56
CA VAL A 60 8.73 -1.69 0.61
C VAL A 60 10.12 -1.94 0.03
N TRP A 61 10.93 -2.78 0.70
CA TRP A 61 12.24 -3.15 0.19
C TRP A 61 12.11 -3.96 -1.10
N THR A 62 12.61 -3.41 -2.19
CA THR A 62 12.57 -4.02 -3.52
C THR A 62 13.83 -3.63 -4.31
N PRO A 63 14.21 -4.36 -5.36
CA PRO A 63 15.32 -3.97 -6.22
C PRO A 63 15.17 -2.57 -6.82
N LEU A 64 13.94 -2.13 -7.08
CA LEU A 64 13.66 -0.76 -7.54
C LEU A 64 14.03 0.29 -6.49
N VAL A 65 13.66 0.06 -5.23
CA VAL A 65 13.99 0.98 -4.11
C VAL A 65 15.49 0.98 -3.86
N GLU A 66 16.15 -0.18 -3.91
CA GLU A 66 17.61 -0.27 -3.77
C GLU A 66 18.34 0.57 -4.81
N LYS A 67 17.91 0.47 -6.09
CA LYS A 67 18.45 1.33 -7.16
C LYS A 67 18.19 2.81 -6.91
N GLN A 68 17.01 3.19 -6.43
CA GLN A 68 16.69 4.57 -6.07
C GLN A 68 17.62 5.12 -5.00
N ILE A 69 18.01 4.32 -4.02
CA ILE A 69 18.95 4.71 -2.97
C ILE A 69 20.30 5.08 -3.61
N ASP A 70 20.83 4.25 -4.50
CA ASP A 70 22.09 4.48 -5.18
C ASP A 70 22.08 5.74 -6.04
N ASP A 71 21.01 5.92 -6.82
CA ASP A 71 20.86 7.07 -7.69
C ASP A 71 20.77 8.38 -6.89
N GLN A 72 20.02 8.38 -5.78
CA GLN A 72 19.87 9.54 -4.92
C GLN A 72 21.15 9.85 -4.13
N ALA A 73 21.85 8.84 -3.63
CA ALA A 73 23.12 9.02 -2.95
C ALA A 73 24.15 9.73 -3.84
N LYS A 74 24.21 9.32 -5.11
CA LYS A 74 25.07 9.97 -6.12
C LYS A 74 24.62 11.39 -6.44
N ALA A 75 23.32 11.59 -6.68
CA ALA A 75 22.77 12.90 -7.08
C ALA A 75 22.96 13.96 -5.98
N HIS A 76 22.73 13.59 -4.73
CA HIS A 76 22.81 14.49 -3.58
C HIS A 76 24.15 14.49 -2.86
N LYS A 77 25.10 13.64 -3.26
CA LYS A 77 26.42 13.48 -2.63
C LYS A 77 26.35 13.20 -1.12
N ILE A 78 25.43 12.36 -0.72
CA ILE A 78 25.21 11.91 0.66
C ILE A 78 25.32 10.38 0.75
N SER A 79 25.45 9.85 1.97
CA SER A 79 25.55 8.41 2.18
C SER A 79 24.22 7.68 1.87
N ARG A 80 24.28 6.38 1.60
CA ARG A 80 23.08 5.53 1.45
C ARG A 80 22.19 5.59 2.69
N GLU A 81 22.80 5.56 3.88
CA GLU A 81 22.09 5.62 5.17
C GLU A 81 21.33 6.94 5.31
N GLN A 82 21.93 8.05 4.89
CA GLN A 82 21.24 9.35 4.89
C GLN A 82 20.08 9.36 3.89
N VAL A 83 20.24 8.80 2.69
CA VAL A 83 19.14 8.67 1.72
C VAL A 83 18.00 7.87 2.31
N ILE A 84 18.29 6.72 2.92
CA ILE A 84 17.27 5.86 3.52
C ILE A 84 16.50 6.61 4.60
N ARG A 85 17.20 7.19 5.56
CA ARG A 85 16.61 7.79 6.75
C ARG A 85 15.91 9.11 6.48
N ASP A 86 16.57 10.00 5.73
CA ASP A 86 16.21 11.42 5.65
C ASP A 86 15.48 11.77 4.35
N VAL A 87 15.52 10.89 3.35
CA VAL A 87 14.83 11.07 2.07
C VAL A 87 13.68 10.08 1.91
N LEU A 88 13.98 8.78 1.87
CA LEU A 88 12.94 7.76 1.61
C LEU A 88 12.04 7.54 2.82
N LEU A 89 12.60 7.24 3.98
CA LEU A 89 11.85 6.93 5.19
C LEU A 89 11.56 8.16 6.07
N VAL A 90 11.66 9.35 5.51
CA VAL A 90 11.41 10.59 6.26
C VAL A 90 10.02 10.59 6.91
N ASN A 91 9.01 10.14 6.18
CA ASN A 91 7.63 10.09 6.65
C ASN A 91 7.24 8.77 7.34
N GLN A 92 8.12 7.76 7.40
CA GLN A 92 7.88 6.51 8.12
C GLN A 92 8.48 6.58 9.53
N PRO A 93 7.67 6.70 10.60
CA PRO A 93 8.16 6.83 11.97
C PRO A 93 9.07 5.69 12.41
N ASN A 94 8.76 4.46 12.02
CA ASN A 94 9.54 3.27 12.39
C ASN A 94 10.93 3.19 11.71
N LYS A 95 11.20 4.05 10.71
CA LYS A 95 12.46 4.10 9.94
C LYS A 95 12.90 2.75 9.35
N LYS A 96 11.94 1.89 9.00
CA LYS A 96 12.17 0.57 8.40
C LYS A 96 11.36 0.43 7.11
N PHE A 97 11.92 -0.23 6.14
CA PHE A 97 11.16 -0.71 4.98
C PHE A 97 10.22 -1.85 5.40
N ALA A 98 9.02 -1.86 4.87
CA ALA A 98 8.23 -3.08 4.86
C ALA A 98 8.84 -4.12 3.92
N THR A 99 8.51 -5.37 4.08
CA THR A 99 9.01 -6.47 3.24
C THR A 99 7.92 -6.95 2.27
N VAL A 100 8.33 -7.63 1.20
CA VAL A 100 7.38 -8.25 0.27
C VAL A 100 6.61 -9.38 0.95
N GLU A 101 7.23 -10.05 1.92
CA GLU A 101 6.62 -11.11 2.73
C GLU A 101 5.48 -10.56 3.61
N GLU A 102 5.65 -9.38 4.21
CA GLU A 102 4.57 -8.71 4.96
C GLU A 102 3.37 -8.39 4.05
N MET A 103 3.62 -7.91 2.82
CA MET A 103 2.57 -7.68 1.84
C MET A 103 1.87 -8.98 1.44
N GLY A 104 2.65 -10.04 1.19
CA GLY A 104 2.14 -11.37 0.85
C GLY A 104 1.31 -11.99 1.96
N ALA A 105 1.77 -11.90 3.21
CA ALA A 105 1.05 -12.42 4.38
C ALA A 105 -0.31 -11.72 4.57
N LEU A 106 -0.35 -10.39 4.44
CA LEU A 106 -1.62 -9.65 4.51
C LEU A 106 -2.55 -10.02 3.36
N ALA A 107 -2.03 -10.13 2.14
CA ALA A 107 -2.83 -10.56 0.98
C ALA A 107 -3.38 -11.98 1.16
N ALA A 108 -2.60 -12.90 1.67
CA ALA A 108 -3.02 -14.27 1.98
C ALA A 108 -4.13 -14.29 3.05
N PHE A 109 -3.97 -13.52 4.13
CA PHE A 109 -4.99 -13.38 5.16
C PHE A 109 -6.30 -12.82 4.59
N LEU A 110 -6.25 -11.73 3.82
CA LEU A 110 -7.42 -11.12 3.20
C LEU A 110 -8.10 -12.03 2.17
N SER A 111 -7.38 -12.99 1.62
CA SER A 111 -7.91 -14.00 0.68
C SER A 111 -8.60 -15.16 1.38
N SER A 112 -8.39 -15.33 2.68
CA SER A 112 -8.91 -16.44 3.47
C SER A 112 -10.36 -16.20 3.94
N ASP A 113 -11.02 -17.26 4.39
CA ASP A 113 -12.36 -17.17 5.00
C ASP A 113 -12.32 -16.46 6.36
N LEU A 114 -11.17 -16.39 7.03
CA LEU A 114 -11.00 -15.65 8.28
C LEU A 114 -11.18 -14.14 8.11
N ALA A 115 -11.04 -13.63 6.90
CA ALA A 115 -11.24 -12.23 6.54
C ALA A 115 -12.59 -11.95 5.87
N ALA A 116 -13.55 -12.87 5.94
CA ALA A 116 -14.82 -12.77 5.22
C ALA A 116 -15.66 -11.52 5.56
N SER A 117 -15.48 -10.96 6.74
CA SER A 117 -16.17 -9.72 7.16
C SER A 117 -15.32 -8.44 6.93
N ILE A 118 -14.11 -8.56 6.37
CA ILE A 118 -13.25 -7.43 6.06
C ILE A 118 -13.47 -7.05 4.59
N THR A 119 -14.14 -5.94 4.34
CA THR A 119 -14.41 -5.45 2.99
C THR A 119 -14.52 -3.93 2.95
N GLY A 120 -14.13 -3.31 1.85
CA GLY A 120 -14.17 -1.86 1.65
C GLY A 120 -13.10 -1.08 2.40
N THR A 121 -12.13 -1.76 3.02
CA THR A 121 -11.10 -1.11 3.83
C THR A 121 -9.81 -0.86 3.03
N ALA A 122 -9.09 0.18 3.45
CA ALA A 122 -7.73 0.47 3.04
C ALA A 122 -6.80 0.22 4.23
N LEU A 123 -5.91 -0.75 4.10
CA LEU A 123 -5.04 -1.24 5.16
C LEU A 123 -3.63 -0.70 4.97
N PRO A 124 -3.18 0.27 5.79
CA PRO A 124 -1.81 0.78 5.72
C PRO A 124 -0.81 -0.26 6.23
N VAL A 125 0.28 -0.44 5.50
CA VAL A 125 1.47 -1.18 5.91
C VAL A 125 2.67 -0.25 5.65
N ASP A 126 2.80 0.78 6.48
CA ASP A 126 3.55 2.00 6.17
C ASP A 126 4.44 2.51 7.32
N GLY A 127 4.65 1.67 8.33
CA GLY A 127 5.49 2.02 9.47
C GLY A 127 4.99 3.21 10.30
N GLY A 128 3.69 3.51 10.24
CA GLY A 128 3.05 4.60 10.97
C GLY A 128 2.93 5.91 10.19
N TRP A 129 3.28 5.95 8.90
CA TRP A 129 3.23 7.17 8.09
C TRP A 129 1.84 7.82 8.10
N THR A 130 0.78 7.04 8.00
CA THR A 130 -0.60 7.56 7.90
C THR A 130 -1.35 7.58 9.24
N ALA A 131 -0.65 7.43 10.36
CA ALA A 131 -1.26 7.36 11.69
C ALA A 131 -1.57 8.73 12.33
N HIS A 132 -1.31 9.86 11.63
CA HIS A 132 -1.53 11.25 12.09
C HIS A 132 -2.22 12.10 11.05
#